data_7d99a205fe25d73c4039e3e1ca8f2450
#
_entry.id   7d99a205fe25d73c4039e3e1ca8f2450
#
_cell.length_a   1.000
_cell.length_b   1.000
_cell.length_c   1.000
_cell.angle_alpha   90.00
_cell.angle_beta   90.00
_cell.angle_gamma   90.00
#
_symmetry.space_group_name_H-M   'P 1'
#
loop_
_entity.id
_entity.type
_entity.pdbx_description
1 polymer ?
#
loop_
_entity_poly.entity_id
_entity_poly.type
_entity_poly.pdbx_seq_one_letter_code
_entity_poly.pdbx_strand_id
1 'polypeptide(L)'
;MTWTSIRLELARTREFPAGSPSRAYLLRLPLNDDGMIDEALLAAKPAHATVHRHWPNEPDLSGYVIRTPQGWALSYKPGDDDDETVFHLETHRMRIGEYVTLTEPDGRQLPFRITGLRLVN
;
A
#
# COMPACT_ATOMS: atom_id res chain seq x y z
N MET A 1 8.53 14.97 -8.37
CA MET A 1 7.94 14.80 -7.06
C MET A 1 6.45 15.04 -7.11
N THR A 2 5.71 13.98 -6.93
CA THR A 2 4.29 14.07 -7.25
C THR A 2 3.51 12.99 -6.52
N TRP A 3 2.23 13.29 -6.35
CA TRP A 3 1.29 12.29 -5.87
C TRP A 3 1.08 11.24 -6.97
N THR A 4 1.22 9.99 -6.59
CA THR A 4 1.23 8.85 -7.52
C THR A 4 0.26 7.80 -7.03
N SER A 5 -0.54 7.26 -7.94
CA SER A 5 -1.35 6.08 -7.69
C SER A 5 -0.51 4.85 -7.96
N ILE A 6 -0.40 3.98 -6.96
CA ILE A 6 0.44 2.79 -6.99
C ILE A 6 -0.49 1.58 -6.88
N ARG A 7 -0.47 0.71 -7.88
CA ARG A 7 -1.26 -0.51 -7.85
C ARG A 7 -0.39 -1.66 -7.35
N LEU A 8 -0.86 -2.33 -6.31
CA LEU A 8 -0.26 -3.55 -5.79
C LEU A 8 -1.20 -4.71 -6.07
N GLU A 9 -0.67 -5.80 -6.62
CA GLU A 9 -1.44 -7.03 -6.85
C GLU A 9 -0.81 -8.17 -6.09
N LEU A 10 -1.64 -9.07 -5.54
CA LEU A 10 -1.15 -10.21 -4.80
C LEU A 10 -0.22 -11.04 -5.67
N ALA A 11 1.00 -11.25 -5.19
CA ALA A 11 2.01 -12.03 -5.87
C ALA A 11 1.79 -13.53 -5.57
N ARG A 12 2.70 -14.36 -6.02
CA ARG A 12 2.61 -15.81 -5.84
C ARG A 12 2.58 -16.17 -4.36
N THR A 13 1.61 -17.02 -4.01
CA THR A 13 1.53 -17.64 -2.70
C THR A 13 1.21 -19.13 -2.90
N ARG A 14 1.24 -19.90 -1.82
CA ARG A 14 0.82 -21.30 -1.89
C ARG A 14 -0.63 -21.42 -2.36
N GLU A 15 -1.50 -20.52 -1.88
CA GLU A 15 -2.91 -20.50 -2.22
C GLU A 15 -3.15 -19.99 -3.65
N PHE A 16 -2.29 -19.08 -4.12
CA PHE A 16 -2.39 -18.49 -5.45
C PHE A 16 -1.06 -18.62 -6.18
N PRO A 17 -0.77 -19.81 -6.77
CA PRO A 17 0.55 -20.05 -7.38
C PRO A 17 0.91 -19.12 -8.54
N ALA A 18 -0.09 -18.49 -9.17
CA ALA A 18 0.14 -17.52 -10.25
C ALA A 18 -0.14 -16.08 -9.80
N GLY A 19 -0.31 -15.86 -8.48
CA GLY A 19 -0.75 -14.57 -7.96
C GLY A 19 -2.25 -14.36 -8.16
N SER A 20 -2.72 -13.16 -7.87
CA SER A 20 -4.13 -12.83 -8.03
C SER A 20 -4.29 -11.34 -8.35
N PRO A 21 -4.50 -11.00 -9.65
CA PRO A 21 -4.73 -9.60 -10.03
C PRO A 21 -5.99 -8.99 -9.45
N SER A 22 -6.95 -9.82 -9.06
CA SER A 22 -8.20 -9.34 -8.48
C SER A 22 -8.08 -9.03 -6.98
N ARG A 23 -6.95 -9.35 -6.36
CA ARG A 23 -6.66 -8.95 -4.98
C ARG A 23 -5.62 -7.84 -5.02
N ALA A 24 -6.10 -6.62 -4.90
CA ALA A 24 -5.29 -5.46 -5.22
C ALA A 24 -5.49 -4.33 -4.21
N TYR A 25 -4.44 -3.51 -4.09
CA TYR A 25 -4.48 -2.26 -3.37
C TYR A 25 -4.12 -1.13 -4.32
N LEU A 26 -4.78 0.01 -4.16
CA LEU A 26 -4.37 1.25 -4.79
C LEU A 26 -3.93 2.19 -3.68
N LEU A 27 -2.66 2.55 -3.68
CA LEU A 27 -2.11 3.51 -2.74
C LEU A 27 -1.92 4.84 -3.46
N ARG A 28 -2.24 5.93 -2.79
CA ARG A 28 -1.91 7.27 -3.29
C ARG A 28 -0.86 7.84 -2.36
N LEU A 29 0.33 8.03 -2.88
CA LEU A 29 1.47 8.49 -2.08
C LEU A 29 2.30 9.52 -2.85
N PRO A 30 2.93 10.47 -2.14
CA PRO A 30 3.84 11.40 -2.78
C PRO A 30 5.20 10.72 -2.96
N LEU A 31 5.69 10.66 -4.19
CA LEU A 31 6.98 10.08 -4.49
C LEU A 31 7.94 11.14 -5.00
N ASN A 32 9.20 11.02 -4.60
CA ASN A 32 10.27 11.83 -5.16
C ASN A 32 10.77 11.22 -6.48
N ASP A 33 11.76 11.83 -7.09
CA ASP A 33 12.27 11.38 -8.40
C ASP A 33 12.92 10.00 -8.34
N ASP A 34 13.34 9.56 -7.17
CA ASP A 34 13.91 8.21 -6.97
C ASP A 34 12.85 7.14 -6.76
N GLY A 35 11.58 7.51 -6.72
CA GLY A 35 10.50 6.58 -6.44
C GLY A 35 10.31 6.29 -4.97
N MET A 36 10.96 7.04 -4.08
CA MET A 36 10.81 6.91 -2.64
C MET A 36 9.72 7.85 -2.14
N ILE A 37 9.10 7.51 -1.01
CA ILE A 37 8.10 8.37 -0.40
C ILE A 37 8.73 9.70 0.01
N ASP A 38 8.09 10.79 -0.38
CA ASP A 38 8.42 12.12 0.11
C ASP A 38 7.72 12.33 1.46
N GLU A 39 8.43 12.04 2.55
CA GLU A 39 7.83 12.06 3.88
C GLU A 39 7.41 13.47 4.32
N ALA A 40 8.09 14.49 3.87
CA ALA A 40 7.73 15.87 4.20
C ALA A 40 6.39 16.25 3.56
N LEU A 41 6.18 15.88 2.30
CA LEU A 41 4.92 16.15 1.63
C LEU A 41 3.79 15.30 2.21
N LEU A 42 4.08 14.07 2.58
CA LEU A 42 3.11 13.21 3.27
C LEU A 42 2.65 13.84 4.58
N ALA A 43 3.59 14.31 5.38
CA ALA A 43 3.29 14.96 6.67
C ALA A 43 2.49 16.25 6.48
N ALA A 44 2.76 16.99 5.40
CA ALA A 44 2.04 18.23 5.12
C ALA A 44 0.60 17.99 4.67
N LYS A 45 0.32 16.86 4.01
CA LYS A 45 -0.99 16.55 3.45
C LYS A 45 -1.39 15.09 3.72
N PRO A 46 -1.54 14.72 4.99
CA PRO A 46 -1.80 13.30 5.34
C PRO A 46 -3.14 12.78 4.79
N ALA A 47 -4.13 13.65 4.63
CA ALA A 47 -5.42 13.23 4.10
C ALA A 47 -5.39 12.85 2.62
N HIS A 48 -4.30 13.17 1.91
CA HIS A 48 -4.13 12.79 0.51
C HIS A 48 -3.47 11.41 0.36
N ALA A 49 -2.88 10.88 1.43
CA ALA A 49 -2.25 9.56 1.41
C ALA A 49 -3.33 8.52 1.68
N THR A 50 -3.90 7.98 0.62
CA THR A 50 -5.07 7.11 0.70
C THR A 50 -4.73 5.69 0.28
N VAL A 51 -5.55 4.75 0.74
CA VAL A 51 -5.52 3.36 0.31
C VAL A 51 -6.92 2.93 -0.07
N HIS A 52 -7.01 2.15 -1.14
CA HIS A 52 -8.25 1.50 -1.55
C HIS A 52 -7.93 0.02 -1.73
N ARG A 53 -8.66 -0.85 -1.03
CA ARG A 53 -8.45 -2.28 -1.07
C ARG A 53 -9.59 -2.94 -1.81
N HIS A 54 -9.27 -3.73 -2.81
CA HIS A 54 -10.23 -4.52 -3.57
C HIS A 54 -9.92 -6.01 -3.37
N TRP A 55 -10.93 -6.75 -2.95
CA TRP A 55 -10.82 -8.20 -2.71
C TRP A 55 -12.09 -8.87 -3.20
N PRO A 56 -11.99 -9.98 -3.96
CA PRO A 56 -13.20 -10.65 -4.47
C PRO A 56 -14.08 -11.13 -3.32
N ASN A 57 -15.38 -10.98 -3.49
CA ASN A 57 -16.39 -11.42 -2.53
C ASN A 57 -16.35 -10.70 -1.18
N GLU A 58 -15.67 -9.56 -1.12
CA GLU A 58 -15.64 -8.69 0.05
C GLU A 58 -15.92 -7.26 -0.39
N PRO A 59 -16.54 -6.45 0.46
CA PRO A 59 -16.71 -5.03 0.15
C PRO A 59 -15.37 -4.36 -0.01
N ASP A 60 -15.28 -3.40 -0.93
CA ASP A 60 -14.10 -2.56 -1.06
C ASP A 60 -13.89 -1.75 0.21
N LEU A 61 -12.64 -1.60 0.61
CA LEU A 61 -12.27 -0.79 1.76
C LEU A 61 -11.48 0.43 1.30
N SER A 62 -11.71 1.55 1.95
CA SER A 62 -11.00 2.79 1.70
C SER A 62 -10.50 3.37 3.00
N GLY A 63 -9.32 3.96 2.97
CA GLY A 63 -8.72 4.53 4.17
C GLY A 63 -7.47 5.31 3.86
N TYR A 64 -6.54 5.30 4.80
CA TYR A 64 -5.34 6.13 4.74
C TYR A 64 -4.08 5.31 4.97
N VAL A 65 -3.00 5.75 4.35
CA VAL A 65 -1.65 5.25 4.62
C VAL A 65 -1.09 6.14 5.73
N ILE A 66 -0.77 5.55 6.88
CA ILE A 66 -0.34 6.31 8.04
C ILE A 66 1.01 5.83 8.56
N ARG A 67 1.76 6.75 9.16
CA ARG A 67 3.01 6.45 9.85
C ARG A 67 2.67 6.06 11.29
N THR A 68 3.28 4.97 11.79
CA THR A 68 3.07 4.50 13.17
C THR A 68 4.41 4.37 13.89
N PRO A 69 4.41 4.23 15.22
CA PRO A 69 5.67 3.99 15.95
C PRO A 69 6.41 2.74 15.51
N GLN A 70 5.70 1.74 15.00
CA GLN A 70 6.30 0.48 14.54
C GLN A 70 6.59 0.47 13.03
N GLY A 71 6.28 1.56 12.31
CA GLY A 71 6.48 1.63 10.88
C GLY A 71 5.31 2.29 10.16
N TRP A 72 4.60 1.54 9.35
CA TRP A 72 3.51 2.06 8.52
C TRP A 72 2.29 1.17 8.65
N ALA A 73 1.11 1.75 8.43
CA ALA A 73 -0.14 1.01 8.43
C ALA A 73 -1.08 1.50 7.34
N LEU A 74 -1.89 0.59 6.84
CA LEU A 74 -3.05 0.88 6.00
C LEU A 74 -4.26 0.82 6.92
N SER A 75 -4.90 1.95 7.15
CA SER A 75 -5.94 2.08 8.16
C SER A 75 -7.26 2.44 7.50
N TYR A 76 -8.29 1.62 7.72
CA TYR A 76 -9.58 1.74 7.05
C TYR A 76 -10.67 2.36 7.93
N LYS A 77 -10.49 2.30 9.26
CA LYS A 77 -11.45 2.89 10.18
C LYS A 77 -10.73 3.31 11.47
N PRO A 78 -11.35 4.13 12.31
CA PRO A 78 -10.74 4.53 13.59
C PRO A 78 -10.32 3.32 14.43
N GLY A 79 -9.16 3.43 15.08
CA GLY A 79 -8.55 2.33 15.81
C GLY A 79 -7.56 1.57 14.93
N ASP A 80 -6.94 0.54 15.49
CA ASP A 80 -5.91 -0.22 14.79
C ASP A 80 -6.24 -1.70 14.59
N ASP A 81 -7.47 -2.13 14.92
CA ASP A 81 -7.86 -3.53 14.85
C ASP A 81 -7.82 -4.11 13.45
N ASP A 82 -8.13 -3.29 12.44
CA ASP A 82 -8.16 -3.72 11.05
C ASP A 82 -6.96 -3.22 10.25
N ASP A 83 -5.98 -2.62 10.93
CA ASP A 83 -4.81 -2.08 10.22
C ASP A 83 -3.96 -3.20 9.66
N GLU A 84 -3.51 -2.99 8.45
CA GLU A 84 -2.49 -3.83 7.83
C GLU A 84 -1.18 -3.09 7.91
N THR A 85 -0.10 -3.78 8.25
CA THR A 85 1.17 -3.12 8.49
C THR A 85 2.17 -3.37 7.37
N VAL A 86 3.02 -2.36 7.14
CA VAL A 86 4.08 -2.42 6.16
C VAL A 86 5.36 -1.92 6.84
N PHE A 87 6.36 -2.77 6.97
CA PHE A 87 7.62 -2.37 7.57
C PHE A 87 8.45 -1.59 6.55
N HIS A 88 9.04 -0.49 7.00
CA HIS A 88 10.02 0.28 6.22
C HIS A 88 9.53 0.69 4.84
N LEU A 89 8.28 1.09 4.72
CA LEU A 89 7.74 1.56 3.44
C LEU A 89 8.58 2.71 2.87
N GLU A 90 9.19 3.50 3.74
CA GLU A 90 10.05 4.62 3.33
C GLU A 90 11.32 4.18 2.61
N THR A 91 11.71 2.90 2.72
CA THR A 91 12.90 2.39 2.03
C THR A 91 12.56 1.65 0.73
N HIS A 92 11.27 1.46 0.44
CA HIS A 92 10.86 0.83 -0.81
C HIS A 92 10.87 1.85 -1.95
N ARG A 93 11.50 1.46 -3.06
CA ARG A 93 11.33 2.19 -4.30
C ARG A 93 10.06 1.72 -4.96
N MET A 94 9.17 2.65 -5.26
CA MET A 94 7.90 2.33 -5.91
C MET A 94 8.13 2.24 -7.41
N ARG A 95 8.53 1.06 -7.88
CA ARG A 95 8.80 0.76 -9.28
C ARG A 95 8.03 -0.48 -9.71
N ILE A 96 7.62 -0.51 -10.96
CA ILE A 96 6.95 -1.69 -11.53
C ILE A 96 7.85 -2.91 -11.32
N GLY A 97 7.26 -3.98 -10.77
CA GLY A 97 7.97 -5.23 -10.52
C GLY A 97 8.54 -5.37 -9.13
N GLU A 98 8.63 -4.31 -8.35
CA GLU A 98 9.08 -4.39 -6.96
C GLU A 98 8.02 -5.04 -6.09
N TYR A 99 8.46 -5.64 -4.99
CA TYR A 99 7.57 -6.36 -4.06
C TYR A 99 7.45 -5.61 -2.75
N VAL A 100 6.25 -5.61 -2.20
CA VAL A 100 5.93 -5.04 -0.89
C VAL A 100 5.20 -6.11 -0.08
N THR A 101 5.66 -6.37 1.13
CA THR A 101 5.00 -7.33 2.02
C THR A 101 4.05 -6.60 2.95
N LEU A 102 2.82 -7.04 2.98
CA LEU A 102 1.81 -6.53 3.92
C LEU A 102 1.53 -7.59 4.97
N THR A 103 1.41 -7.14 6.22
CA THR A 103 1.02 -8.02 7.33
C THR A 103 -0.45 -7.74 7.66
N GLU A 104 -1.27 -8.76 7.50
CA GLU A 104 -2.69 -8.65 7.79
C GLU A 104 -2.95 -8.61 9.30
N PRO A 105 -4.16 -8.19 9.75
CA PRO A 105 -4.48 -8.15 11.19
C PRO A 105 -4.30 -9.48 11.91
N ASP A 106 -4.47 -10.61 11.20
CA ASP A 106 -4.28 -11.94 11.78
C ASP A 106 -2.82 -12.38 11.84
N GLY A 107 -1.89 -11.51 11.40
CA GLY A 107 -0.46 -11.79 11.42
C GLY A 107 0.07 -12.45 10.15
N ARG A 108 -0.77 -12.80 9.19
CA ARG A 108 -0.28 -13.38 7.94
C ARG A 108 0.44 -12.33 7.12
N GLN A 109 1.57 -12.72 6.56
CA GLN A 109 2.34 -11.86 5.67
C GLN A 109 2.08 -12.28 4.24
N LEU A 110 1.68 -11.32 3.41
CA LEU A 110 1.37 -11.57 2.00
C LEU A 110 2.25 -10.68 1.13
N PRO A 111 2.86 -11.26 0.08
CA PRO A 111 3.65 -10.49 -0.86
C PRO A 111 2.75 -9.85 -1.92
N PHE A 112 3.00 -8.59 -2.20
CA PHE A 112 2.33 -7.87 -3.28
C PHE A 112 3.37 -7.34 -4.24
N ARG A 113 3.02 -7.28 -5.51
CA ARG A 113 3.89 -6.78 -6.55
C ARG A 113 3.33 -5.48 -7.10
N ILE A 114 4.19 -4.50 -7.31
CA ILE A 114 3.80 -3.24 -7.93
C ILE A 114 3.61 -3.49 -9.42
N THR A 115 2.37 -3.29 -9.90
CA THR A 115 2.01 -3.54 -11.30
C THR A 115 1.59 -2.28 -12.03
N GLY A 116 1.39 -1.16 -11.33
CA GLY A 116 1.00 0.09 -11.97
C GLY A 116 1.48 1.29 -11.18
N LEU A 117 1.89 2.32 -11.90
CA LEU A 117 2.25 3.63 -11.37
C LEU A 117 1.63 4.68 -12.27
N ARG A 118 0.91 5.63 -11.70
CA ARG A 118 0.29 6.70 -12.46
C ARG A 118 0.29 7.99 -11.66
N LEU A 119 0.73 9.07 -12.28
CA LEU A 119 0.67 10.37 -11.64
C LEU A 119 -0.79 10.81 -11.44
N VAL A 120 -1.08 11.32 -10.25
CA VAL A 120 -2.39 11.87 -9.92
C VAL A 120 -2.18 13.22 -9.24
N ASN A 121 -2.96 14.19 -9.62
CA ASN A 121 -2.87 15.55 -9.08
C ASN A 121 -4.09 15.89 -8.24
#